data_f7aea58857540231082926cd8141b286
#
_entry.id   f7aea58857540231082926cd8141b286
#
_cell.length_a   1.000
_cell.length_b   1.000
_cell.length_c   1.000
_cell.angle_alpha   90.00
_cell.angle_beta   90.00
_cell.angle_gamma   90.00
#
_symmetry.space_group_name_H-M   'P 1'
#
loop_
_entity.id
_entity.type
_entity.pdbx_description
1 polymer ?
#
loop_
_entity_poly.entity_id
_entity_poly.type
_entity_poly.pdbx_seq_one_letter_code
_entity_poly.pdbx_strand_id
1 'polypeptide(L)'
;MRIHRAFLAGLLLGTLVLTGCQTAAPARDHTPTVARFFLEAGDGGGLAVQLPQSGVLLMLNAKPVLTEGDIVAVELAQVDLGKCLMFQLTAAAARDFYRLSASNQGRRLVLQLNGSPVGARRIDGPVADGVVFVFVELPDASLPKVVDDLKKTTVEVQRKLKRKS
;
A
#
# COMPACT_ATOMS: atom_id res chain seq x y z
N MET A 1 66.14 1.17 53.73
CA MET A 1 65.19 1.12 54.89
C MET A 1 63.80 1.25 54.34
N ARG A 2 63.09 0.16 54.34
CA ARG A 2 61.64 -0.06 54.60
C ARG A 2 60.66 0.76 53.72
N ILE A 3 60.06 0.04 52.86
CA ILE A 3 58.65 -0.46 52.89
C ILE A 3 57.69 0.53 52.28
N HIS A 4 57.10 0.20 51.15
CA HIS A 4 55.68 0.15 51.09
C HIS A 4 55.23 -0.79 49.97
N ARG A 5 54.84 -1.94 50.45
CA ARG A 5 54.04 -2.97 49.72
C ARG A 5 52.61 -2.47 49.60
N ALA A 6 52.02 -2.93 48.55
CA ALA A 6 50.61 -3.19 48.44
C ALA A 6 49.64 -2.02 48.26
N PHE A 7 49.13 -1.94 47.07
CA PHE A 7 47.67 -1.97 46.86
C PHE A 7 47.42 -2.24 45.38
N LEU A 8 47.59 -3.52 45.05
CA LEU A 8 46.99 -4.11 43.86
C LEU A 8 45.61 -4.61 44.28
N ALA A 9 44.64 -3.74 44.32
CA ALA A 9 43.26 -4.08 44.55
C ALA A 9 42.49 -3.75 43.28
N GLY A 10 42.21 -4.77 42.52
CA GLY A 10 40.99 -5.15 41.86
C GLY A 10 40.12 -4.03 41.30
N LEU A 11 40.38 -3.60 40.08
CA LEU A 11 39.35 -3.04 39.25
C LEU A 11 38.93 -4.06 38.21
N LEU A 12 38.23 -5.09 38.67
CA LEU A 12 37.48 -6.00 37.82
C LEU A 12 36.21 -5.24 37.37
N LEU A 13 36.38 -4.39 36.39
CA LEU A 13 35.25 -3.72 35.77
C LEU A 13 34.52 -4.71 34.88
N GLY A 14 33.46 -5.28 35.43
CA GLY A 14 32.56 -6.16 34.70
C GLY A 14 31.97 -5.42 33.51
N THR A 15 32.45 -5.79 32.32
CA THR A 15 31.81 -5.45 31.07
C THR A 15 30.46 -6.17 31.02
N LEU A 16 29.40 -5.47 31.44
CA LEU A 16 28.02 -5.90 31.23
C LEU A 16 27.76 -5.85 29.72
N VAL A 17 27.93 -6.95 29.05
CA VAL A 17 27.54 -7.13 27.66
C VAL A 17 26.01 -7.13 27.65
N LEU A 18 25.42 -6.00 27.37
CA LEU A 18 24.01 -5.87 27.02
C LEU A 18 23.84 -6.54 25.65
N THR A 19 23.65 -7.84 25.65
CA THR A 19 23.12 -8.56 24.49
C THR A 19 21.67 -8.10 24.30
N GLY A 20 21.48 -6.99 23.63
CA GLY A 20 20.18 -6.58 23.11
C GLY A 20 19.70 -7.69 22.19
N CYS A 21 18.67 -8.45 22.61
CA CYS A 21 17.91 -9.30 21.72
C CYS A 21 17.26 -8.39 20.68
N GLN A 22 17.94 -8.19 19.58
CA GLN A 22 17.29 -7.71 18.36
C GLN A 22 16.37 -8.86 17.93
N THR A 23 15.10 -8.77 18.28
CA THR A 23 14.05 -9.59 17.70
C THR A 23 14.00 -9.21 16.22
N ALA A 24 14.76 -9.91 15.40
CA ALA A 24 14.69 -9.79 13.96
C ALA A 24 13.23 -10.07 13.58
N ALA A 25 12.56 -9.08 13.02
CA ALA A 25 11.23 -9.29 12.46
C ALA A 25 11.34 -10.45 11.45
N PRO A 26 10.40 -11.41 11.47
CA PRO A 26 10.46 -12.54 10.56
C PRO A 26 10.58 -12.00 9.12
N ALA A 27 11.53 -12.57 8.37
CA ALA A 27 11.74 -12.22 6.97
C ALA A 27 10.42 -12.39 6.22
N ARG A 28 9.99 -11.36 5.50
CA ARG A 28 8.77 -11.43 4.69
C ARG A 28 9.06 -12.27 3.45
N ASP A 29 8.13 -13.14 3.10
CA ASP A 29 8.19 -13.98 1.89
C ASP A 29 7.67 -13.27 0.63
N HIS A 30 7.37 -11.97 0.72
CA HIS A 30 6.82 -11.16 -0.35
C HIS A 30 7.33 -9.71 -0.29
N THR A 31 7.22 -9.01 -1.40
CA THR A 31 7.50 -7.57 -1.48
C THR A 31 6.28 -6.80 -0.98
N PRO A 32 6.38 -6.02 0.11
CA PRO A 32 5.27 -5.20 0.58
C PRO A 32 4.79 -4.26 -0.53
N THR A 33 3.58 -4.47 -1.00
CA THR A 33 2.98 -3.69 -2.08
C THR A 33 1.71 -3.04 -1.60
N VAL A 34 1.74 -1.71 -1.50
CA VAL A 34 0.65 -0.89 -0.99
C VAL A 34 -0.12 -0.29 -2.15
N ALA A 35 -1.42 -0.56 -2.21
CA ALA A 35 -2.33 0.03 -3.18
C ALA A 35 -3.08 1.21 -2.55
N ARG A 36 -3.10 2.35 -3.26
CA ARG A 36 -3.89 3.53 -2.92
C ARG A 36 -4.56 4.08 -4.15
N PHE A 37 -5.75 4.61 -3.97
CA PHE A 37 -6.51 5.22 -5.06
C PHE A 37 -6.65 6.71 -4.84
N PHE A 38 -6.40 7.45 -5.89
CA PHE A 38 -6.51 8.89 -5.91
C PHE A 38 -7.56 9.33 -6.93
N LEU A 39 -8.33 10.33 -6.58
CA LEU A 39 -9.27 10.93 -7.51
C LEU A 39 -8.55 11.98 -8.35
N GLU A 40 -8.80 11.98 -9.65
CA GLU A 40 -8.37 13.07 -10.54
C GLU A 40 -8.85 14.41 -9.99
N ALA A 41 -7.98 15.41 -9.96
CA ALA A 41 -8.32 16.73 -9.48
C ALA A 41 -9.29 17.41 -10.45
N GLY A 42 -10.16 18.25 -9.91
CA GLY A 42 -10.95 19.18 -10.72
C GLY A 42 -10.08 20.34 -11.24
N ASP A 43 -10.74 21.34 -11.78
CA ASP A 43 -10.10 22.47 -12.45
C ASP A 43 -9.02 23.14 -11.58
N GLY A 44 -7.81 23.16 -12.08
CA GLY A 44 -6.72 24.04 -11.66
C GLY A 44 -5.85 23.60 -10.47
N GLY A 45 -5.95 22.38 -9.95
CA GLY A 45 -5.12 21.96 -8.82
C GLY A 45 -4.72 20.49 -8.84
N GLY A 46 -3.69 20.11 -8.08
CA GLY A 46 -3.34 18.71 -7.87
C GLY A 46 -1.86 18.39 -8.09
N LEU A 47 -1.52 17.13 -7.87
CA LEU A 47 -0.20 16.57 -8.15
C LEU A 47 -0.20 15.96 -9.56
N ALA A 48 0.72 16.41 -10.41
CA ALA A 48 0.88 15.83 -11.74
C ALA A 48 1.49 14.43 -11.63
N VAL A 49 0.85 13.44 -12.27
CA VAL A 49 1.36 12.09 -12.42
C VAL A 49 1.22 11.65 -13.87
N GLN A 50 2.13 10.79 -14.32
CA GLN A 50 2.10 10.24 -15.67
C GLN A 50 1.99 8.73 -15.61
N LEU A 51 1.08 8.14 -16.39
CA LEU A 51 0.97 6.70 -16.52
C LEU A 51 2.15 6.13 -17.32
N PRO A 52 2.66 4.93 -16.94
CA PRO A 52 3.99 4.49 -17.37
C PRO A 52 4.08 4.06 -18.83
N GLN A 53 3.02 3.56 -19.44
CA GLN A 53 3.04 3.09 -20.84
C GLN A 53 2.35 4.08 -21.79
N SER A 54 1.15 4.51 -21.45
CA SER A 54 0.37 5.46 -22.29
C SER A 54 0.93 6.87 -22.27
N GLY A 55 1.71 7.22 -21.25
CA GLY A 55 2.19 8.59 -21.07
C GLY A 55 1.10 9.59 -20.68
N VAL A 56 -0.11 9.13 -20.38
CA VAL A 56 -1.23 9.99 -20.01
C VAL A 56 -0.90 10.76 -18.75
N LEU A 57 -0.95 12.09 -18.83
CA LEU A 57 -0.76 13.00 -17.71
C LEU A 57 -2.08 13.22 -16.99
N LEU A 58 -2.08 13.08 -15.68
CA LEU A 58 -3.25 13.23 -14.81
C LEU A 58 -2.89 14.15 -13.64
N MET A 59 -3.82 15.00 -13.24
CA MET A 59 -3.71 15.80 -12.03
C MET A 59 -4.49 15.09 -10.91
N LEU A 60 -3.87 14.80 -9.78
CA LEU A 60 -4.48 14.06 -8.68
C LEU A 60 -4.71 14.94 -7.47
N ASN A 61 -5.80 14.72 -6.77
CA ASN A 61 -5.96 15.25 -5.41
C ASN A 61 -4.84 14.73 -4.51
N ALA A 62 -4.34 15.57 -3.60
CA ALA A 62 -3.22 15.22 -2.73
C ALA A 62 -3.52 14.05 -1.76
N LYS A 63 -4.80 13.82 -1.44
CA LYS A 63 -5.22 12.77 -0.51
C LYS A 63 -5.80 11.58 -1.26
N PRO A 64 -5.44 10.35 -0.91
CA PRO A 64 -6.08 9.16 -1.45
C PRO A 64 -7.54 9.10 -1.00
N VAL A 65 -8.39 8.56 -1.85
CA VAL A 65 -9.82 8.30 -1.56
C VAL A 65 -10.05 6.87 -1.07
N LEU A 66 -9.13 5.95 -1.40
CA LEU A 66 -9.04 4.60 -0.83
C LEU A 66 -7.58 4.31 -0.47
N THR A 67 -7.39 3.71 0.68
CA THR A 67 -6.08 3.33 1.22
C THR A 67 -5.97 1.81 1.35
N GLU A 68 -4.79 1.32 1.69
CA GLU A 68 -4.54 -0.09 1.96
C GLU A 68 -5.44 -0.67 3.07
N GLY A 69 -5.92 0.16 3.99
CA GLY A 69 -6.84 -0.24 5.06
C GLY A 69 -8.27 -0.51 4.58
N ASP A 70 -8.64 0.07 3.46
CA ASP A 70 -9.98 -0.03 2.88
C ASP A 70 -10.17 -1.26 2.00
N ILE A 71 -9.09 -2.01 1.72
CA ILE A 71 -9.07 -3.15 0.82
C ILE A 71 -9.04 -4.46 1.63
N VAL A 72 -9.91 -5.41 1.32
CA VAL A 72 -9.96 -6.73 1.96
C VAL A 72 -9.48 -7.86 1.06
N ALA A 73 -9.58 -7.70 -0.26
CA ALA A 73 -9.08 -8.69 -1.22
C ALA A 73 -8.62 -8.03 -2.52
N VAL A 74 -7.67 -8.67 -3.19
CA VAL A 74 -7.18 -8.27 -4.51
C VAL A 74 -7.10 -9.53 -5.37
N GLU A 75 -7.60 -9.47 -6.61
CA GLU A 75 -7.56 -10.57 -7.56
C GLU A 75 -7.11 -10.09 -8.94
N LEU A 76 -6.51 -11.00 -9.71
CA LEU A 76 -6.32 -10.82 -11.14
C LEU A 76 -7.60 -11.29 -11.86
N ALA A 77 -8.28 -10.37 -12.50
CA ALA A 77 -9.46 -10.67 -13.29
C ALA A 77 -9.14 -10.65 -14.78
N GLN A 78 -9.76 -11.58 -15.53
CA GLN A 78 -9.75 -11.60 -16.98
C GLN A 78 -11.14 -11.19 -17.46
N VAL A 79 -11.22 -10.11 -18.23
CA VAL A 79 -12.43 -9.61 -18.85
C VAL A 79 -12.22 -9.51 -20.38
N ASP A 80 -13.26 -9.19 -21.15
CA ASP A 80 -13.17 -9.09 -22.60
C ASP A 80 -12.10 -8.11 -23.09
N LEU A 81 -11.87 -7.05 -22.33
CA LEU A 81 -10.86 -6.02 -22.63
C LEU A 81 -9.43 -6.41 -22.19
N GLY A 82 -9.24 -7.57 -21.57
CA GLY A 82 -7.93 -8.03 -21.09
C GLY A 82 -7.87 -8.26 -19.58
N LYS A 83 -6.65 -8.35 -19.05
CA LYS A 83 -6.41 -8.52 -17.62
C LYS A 83 -6.51 -7.22 -16.87
N CYS A 84 -7.14 -7.26 -15.70
CA CYS A 84 -7.24 -6.11 -14.81
C CYS A 84 -7.09 -6.54 -13.34
N LEU A 85 -6.78 -5.60 -12.46
CA LEU A 85 -6.80 -5.81 -11.03
C LEU A 85 -8.20 -5.54 -10.49
N MET A 86 -8.72 -6.47 -9.72
CA MET A 86 -9.99 -6.36 -9.01
C MET A 86 -9.69 -6.17 -7.52
N PHE A 87 -10.25 -5.13 -6.93
CA PHE A 87 -10.13 -4.81 -5.51
C PHE A 87 -11.48 -4.91 -4.82
N GLN A 88 -11.58 -5.73 -3.79
CA GLN A 88 -12.74 -5.79 -2.91
C GLN A 88 -12.53 -4.84 -1.74
N LEU A 89 -13.48 -3.96 -1.50
CA LEU A 89 -13.45 -2.99 -0.41
C LEU A 89 -14.06 -3.55 0.89
N THR A 90 -13.66 -2.98 2.03
CA THR A 90 -14.38 -3.18 3.29
C THR A 90 -15.80 -2.64 3.16
N ALA A 91 -16.74 -3.13 3.99
CA ALA A 91 -18.13 -2.66 3.97
C ALA A 91 -18.26 -1.15 4.26
N ALA A 92 -17.37 -0.59 5.10
CA ALA A 92 -17.33 0.85 5.37
C ALA A 92 -16.86 1.62 4.14
N ALA A 93 -15.69 1.24 3.59
CA ALA A 93 -15.14 1.88 2.40
C ALA A 93 -16.06 1.76 1.18
N ALA A 94 -16.76 0.64 1.01
CA ALA A 94 -17.73 0.44 -0.07
C ALA A 94 -18.87 1.47 -0.01
N ARG A 95 -19.44 1.72 1.20
CA ARG A 95 -20.49 2.73 1.38
C ARG A 95 -19.99 4.14 1.07
N ASP A 96 -18.79 4.49 1.52
CA ASP A 96 -18.21 5.81 1.29
C ASP A 96 -17.82 5.98 -0.17
N PHE A 97 -17.29 4.93 -0.80
CA PHE A 97 -16.94 4.94 -2.21
C PHE A 97 -18.17 4.98 -3.12
N TYR A 98 -19.30 4.36 -2.73
CA TYR A 98 -20.58 4.54 -3.44
C TYR A 98 -20.97 6.02 -3.55
N ARG A 99 -20.92 6.76 -2.43
CA ARG A 99 -21.25 8.19 -2.41
C ARG A 99 -20.26 9.00 -3.24
N LEU A 100 -18.96 8.70 -3.09
CA LEU A 100 -17.90 9.37 -3.84
C LEU A 100 -18.07 9.15 -5.35
N SER A 101 -18.28 7.91 -5.77
CA SER A 101 -18.42 7.57 -7.20
C SER A 101 -19.69 8.19 -7.81
N ALA A 102 -20.79 8.24 -7.05
CA ALA A 102 -22.02 8.92 -7.48
C ALA A 102 -21.79 10.43 -7.77
N SER A 103 -20.97 11.09 -6.94
CA SER A 103 -20.71 12.53 -7.02
C SER A 103 -19.55 12.92 -7.95
N ASN A 104 -18.79 11.93 -8.45
CA ASN A 104 -17.57 12.20 -9.25
C ASN A 104 -17.57 11.44 -10.59
N GLN A 105 -18.75 11.27 -11.17
CA GLN A 105 -18.87 10.65 -12.50
C GLN A 105 -18.11 11.46 -13.54
N GLY A 106 -17.50 10.76 -14.49
CA GLY A 106 -16.67 11.33 -15.54
C GLY A 106 -15.21 11.57 -15.15
N ARG A 107 -14.89 11.65 -13.84
CA ARG A 107 -13.50 11.77 -13.35
C ARG A 107 -12.79 10.42 -13.33
N ARG A 108 -11.47 10.45 -13.26
CA ARG A 108 -10.67 9.23 -13.18
C ARG A 108 -10.28 8.90 -11.76
N LEU A 109 -10.32 7.62 -11.45
CA LEU A 109 -9.75 7.02 -10.26
C LEU A 109 -8.40 6.41 -10.65
N VAL A 110 -7.32 6.87 -10.04
CA VAL A 110 -5.95 6.47 -10.37
C VAL A 110 -5.41 5.56 -9.28
N LEU A 111 -4.96 4.36 -9.68
CA LEU A 111 -4.27 3.43 -8.80
C LEU A 111 -2.78 3.74 -8.75
N GLN A 112 -2.26 3.88 -7.54
CA GLN A 112 -0.83 3.88 -7.27
C GLN A 112 -0.43 2.62 -6.48
N LEU A 113 0.66 1.99 -6.89
CA LEU A 113 1.34 0.93 -6.14
C LEU A 113 2.66 1.48 -5.60
N ASN A 114 2.83 1.46 -4.27
CA ASN A 114 3.99 2.03 -3.59
C ASN A 114 4.31 3.48 -4.01
N GLY A 115 3.27 4.29 -4.29
CA GLY A 115 3.41 5.68 -4.72
C GLY A 115 3.59 5.88 -6.23
N SER A 116 3.79 4.81 -7.01
CA SER A 116 3.91 4.90 -8.48
C SER A 116 2.53 4.71 -9.14
N PRO A 117 2.10 5.60 -10.02
CA PRO A 117 0.86 5.44 -10.77
C PRO A 117 1.02 4.27 -11.75
N VAL A 118 0.05 3.35 -11.74
CA VAL A 118 0.11 2.15 -12.58
C VAL A 118 -1.11 1.96 -13.47
N GLY A 119 -2.18 2.69 -13.23
CA GLY A 119 -3.39 2.59 -14.03
C GLY A 119 -4.46 3.58 -13.59
N ALA A 120 -5.45 3.74 -14.42
CA ALA A 120 -6.58 4.62 -14.16
C ALA A 120 -7.89 4.01 -14.67
N ARG A 121 -8.98 4.34 -14.00
CA ARG A 121 -10.34 3.99 -14.40
C ARG A 121 -11.22 5.23 -14.38
N ARG A 122 -12.04 5.42 -15.42
CA ARG A 122 -13.10 6.42 -15.38
C ARG A 122 -14.24 5.95 -14.46
N ILE A 123 -14.81 6.85 -13.70
CA ILE A 123 -16.00 6.64 -12.91
C ILE A 123 -17.22 6.88 -13.81
N ASP A 124 -17.84 5.79 -14.26
CA ASP A 124 -18.98 5.89 -15.20
C ASP A 124 -20.33 5.94 -14.46
N GLY A 125 -20.33 5.59 -13.17
CA GLY A 125 -21.51 5.61 -12.33
C GLY A 125 -21.19 5.21 -10.89
N PRO A 126 -22.22 5.16 -10.02
CA PRO A 126 -22.07 4.72 -8.64
C PRO A 126 -21.60 3.26 -8.56
N VAL A 127 -20.58 2.98 -7.75
CA VAL A 127 -20.07 1.63 -7.50
C VAL A 127 -20.75 1.09 -6.24
N ALA A 128 -21.79 0.26 -6.43
CA ALA A 128 -22.64 -0.21 -5.33
C ALA A 128 -22.19 -1.54 -4.71
N ASP A 129 -21.42 -2.34 -5.44
CA ASP A 129 -20.97 -3.68 -5.05
C ASP A 129 -19.71 -3.69 -4.22
N GLY A 130 -19.07 -2.52 -4.05
CA GLY A 130 -17.80 -2.40 -3.34
C GLY A 130 -16.62 -3.06 -4.06
N VAL A 131 -16.72 -3.26 -5.38
CA VAL A 131 -15.67 -3.85 -6.21
C VAL A 131 -15.12 -2.80 -7.18
N VAL A 132 -13.81 -2.64 -7.20
CA VAL A 132 -13.13 -1.71 -8.10
C VAL A 132 -12.25 -2.49 -9.06
N PHE A 133 -12.52 -2.39 -10.36
CA PHE A 133 -11.68 -2.93 -11.42
C PHE A 133 -10.81 -1.84 -12.00
N VAL A 134 -9.51 -2.11 -12.18
CA VAL A 134 -8.57 -1.18 -12.82
C VAL A 134 -7.69 -1.92 -13.80
N PHE A 135 -7.68 -1.47 -15.05
CA PHE A 135 -6.66 -1.86 -16.01
C PHE A 135 -5.35 -1.16 -15.65
N VAL A 136 -4.28 -1.93 -15.61
CA VAL A 136 -2.96 -1.43 -15.21
C VAL A 136 -1.98 -1.50 -16.37
N GLU A 137 -1.12 -0.51 -16.45
CA GLU A 137 -0.07 -0.41 -17.45
C GLU A 137 1.22 -1.10 -16.97
N LEU A 138 1.07 -2.34 -16.54
CA LEU A 138 2.17 -3.22 -16.14
C LEU A 138 2.29 -4.38 -17.13
N PRO A 139 3.49 -4.94 -17.32
CA PRO A 139 3.65 -6.12 -18.16
C PRO A 139 2.81 -7.29 -17.65
N ASP A 140 2.06 -7.95 -18.53
CA ASP A 140 1.20 -9.09 -18.20
C ASP A 140 1.92 -10.19 -17.40
N ALA A 141 3.18 -10.44 -17.74
CA ALA A 141 4.02 -11.42 -17.05
C ALA A 141 4.28 -11.07 -15.57
N SER A 142 4.21 -9.78 -15.18
CA SER A 142 4.43 -9.32 -13.82
C SER A 142 3.16 -9.37 -12.96
N LEU A 143 1.98 -9.38 -13.58
CA LEU A 143 0.70 -9.27 -12.86
C LEU A 143 0.47 -10.35 -11.80
N PRO A 144 0.77 -11.65 -12.05
CA PRO A 144 0.59 -12.69 -11.03
C PRO A 144 1.40 -12.42 -9.77
N LYS A 145 2.66 -11.97 -9.93
CA LYS A 145 3.51 -11.63 -8.77
C LYS A 145 3.00 -10.40 -8.04
N VAL A 146 2.62 -9.35 -8.77
CA VAL A 146 2.06 -8.11 -8.18
C VAL A 146 0.81 -8.42 -7.36
N VAL A 147 -0.07 -9.27 -7.88
CA VAL A 147 -1.29 -9.68 -7.16
C VAL A 147 -0.97 -10.51 -5.92
N ASP A 148 0.00 -11.44 -5.99
CA ASP A 148 0.44 -12.22 -4.82
C ASP A 148 1.00 -11.30 -3.72
N ASP A 149 1.88 -10.37 -4.08
CA ASP A 149 2.45 -9.38 -3.15
C ASP A 149 1.35 -8.48 -2.54
N LEU A 150 0.37 -8.04 -3.34
CA LEU A 150 -0.78 -7.27 -2.87
C LEU A 150 -1.66 -8.07 -1.91
N LYS A 151 -1.98 -9.32 -2.23
CA LYS A 151 -2.78 -10.21 -1.36
C LYS A 151 -2.13 -10.38 0.01
N LYS A 152 -0.85 -10.71 0.05
CA LYS A 152 -0.10 -10.90 1.28
C LYS A 152 -0.03 -9.61 2.09
N THR A 153 0.24 -8.48 1.45
CA THR A 153 0.25 -7.17 2.09
C THR A 153 -1.13 -6.82 2.66
N THR A 154 -2.21 -7.04 1.90
CA THR A 154 -3.59 -6.81 2.35
C THR A 154 -3.92 -7.62 3.61
N VAL A 155 -3.58 -8.91 3.63
CA VAL A 155 -3.78 -9.78 4.81
C VAL A 155 -3.03 -9.25 6.04
N GLU A 156 -1.78 -8.81 5.86
CA GLU A 156 -1.00 -8.20 6.96
C GLU A 156 -1.64 -6.92 7.49
N VAL A 157 -2.09 -6.03 6.59
CA VAL A 157 -2.74 -4.77 6.95
C VAL A 157 -4.02 -5.03 7.73
N GLN A 158 -4.91 -5.89 7.22
CA GLN A 158 -6.17 -6.23 7.88
C GLN A 158 -5.94 -6.88 9.25
N ARG A 159 -4.93 -7.75 9.38
CA ARG A 159 -4.56 -8.34 10.69
C ARG A 159 -4.09 -7.27 11.69
N LYS A 160 -3.29 -6.30 11.24
CA LYS A 160 -2.83 -5.19 12.10
C LYS A 160 -3.98 -4.29 12.55
N LEU A 161 -4.93 -4.00 11.66
CA LEU A 161 -6.11 -3.19 11.99
C LEU A 161 -6.98 -3.87 13.04
N LYS A 162 -7.29 -5.18 12.86
CA LYS A 162 -8.07 -5.96 13.84
C LYS A 162 -7.42 -6.07 15.22
N ARG A 163 -6.10 -5.93 15.34
CA ARG A 163 -5.39 -5.95 16.62
C ARG A 163 -5.41 -4.61 17.35
N LYS A 164 -5.76 -3.53 16.67
CA LYS A 164 -5.83 -2.16 17.22
C LYS A 164 -7.25 -1.71 17.55
N SER A 165 -8.25 -2.44 17.06
CA SER A 165 -9.67 -2.25 17.30
C SER A 165 -10.12 -3.05 18.54
#